data_109d0e1097853fbf8aed3ff920d30f44
#
_entry.id   109d0e1097853fbf8aed3ff920d30f44
#
_cell.length_a   1.000
_cell.length_b   1.000
_cell.length_c   1.000
_cell.angle_alpha   90.00
_cell.angle_beta   90.00
_cell.angle_gamma   90.00
#
_symmetry.space_group_name_H-M   'P 1'
#
loop_
_entity.id
_entity.type
_entity.pdbx_description
1 polymer ?
#
loop_
_entity_poly.entity_id
_entity_poly.type
_entity_poly.pdbx_seq_one_letter_code
_entity_poly.pdbx_strand_id
1 'polypeptide(L)'
;MTIDSCNFAGKKAIVRVDFNVPLNENGQITDDTRIRGALPTLKKVLADGGALIIMSHMGKPKGKVNAKFSLGQIKDAVAAALDAPVSFAPDCAKAQEAAAALKAGEVLLLENLRFYPEEEGKPTGIDKEDPAYEAAKKAMKESQKEFAKTLASYADYYIMDAFGTAHRKHASTAVIADYFDADHKMLGYLMEKEVTAVDNVLNNIKHPFTAIMGGSKVSTKIGIIENLMDKVDNLILCGGMTYTFARALGGKIGISLCEEDKLDLALSIIEKAKAKGVNLVLGTDCVAGDDFKNDCNTQVVPVGDIPEGWEGLDAGPESRKAFAAAIEPAKTILWNGPAGVFEFDNFTGGSRAIADAIAVATKNGAFSLIGGGDSVACINKFGMADQVSYISTGGGALLEAIEGKELPGVAAIKG
;
A
#
# COMPACT_ATOMS: atom_id res chain seq x y z
N MET A 1 -1.04 -13.53 -20.40
CA MET A 1 0.29 -13.20 -20.96
C MET A 1 1.14 -12.54 -19.89
N THR A 2 2.47 -12.73 -19.91
CA THR A 2 3.42 -12.00 -19.04
C THR A 2 4.13 -10.93 -19.85
N ILE A 3 4.63 -9.88 -19.20
CA ILE A 3 5.34 -8.80 -19.87
C ILE A 3 6.62 -9.29 -20.57
N ASP A 4 7.32 -10.28 -20.00
CA ASP A 4 8.52 -10.87 -20.61
C ASP A 4 8.23 -11.65 -21.90
N SER A 5 7.04 -12.24 -22.03
CA SER A 5 6.64 -12.99 -23.22
C SER A 5 6.10 -12.09 -24.36
N CYS A 6 5.91 -10.80 -24.10
CA CYS A 6 5.40 -9.84 -25.07
C CYS A 6 6.55 -9.12 -25.79
N ASN A 7 6.39 -8.92 -27.11
CA ASN A 7 7.26 -8.09 -27.93
C ASN A 7 6.48 -6.86 -28.41
N PHE A 8 6.89 -5.69 -27.96
CA PHE A 8 6.21 -4.42 -28.25
C PHE A 8 6.71 -3.73 -29.55
N ALA A 9 7.57 -4.35 -30.34
CA ALA A 9 8.11 -3.76 -31.57
C ALA A 9 7.00 -3.28 -32.52
N GLY A 10 6.99 -1.97 -32.84
CA GLY A 10 5.99 -1.34 -33.69
C GLY A 10 4.57 -1.28 -33.09
N LYS A 11 4.43 -1.53 -31.80
CA LYS A 11 3.17 -1.50 -31.07
C LYS A 11 3.10 -0.34 -30.10
N LYS A 12 1.89 0.00 -29.67
CA LYS A 12 1.62 1.00 -28.64
C LYS A 12 1.11 0.32 -27.39
N ALA A 13 1.68 0.64 -26.24
CA ALA A 13 1.21 0.17 -24.94
C ALA A 13 0.70 1.33 -24.10
N ILE A 14 -0.54 1.22 -23.60
CA ILE A 14 -1.05 2.11 -22.56
C ILE A 14 -0.79 1.51 -21.19
N VAL A 15 -0.04 2.24 -20.36
CA VAL A 15 0.46 1.76 -19.08
C VAL A 15 -0.12 2.57 -17.93
N ARG A 16 -0.79 1.90 -17.00
CA ARG A 16 -1.28 2.53 -15.76
C ARG A 16 -0.20 2.45 -14.69
N VAL A 17 0.39 3.59 -14.39
CA VAL A 17 1.43 3.73 -13.36
C VAL A 17 0.93 4.57 -12.19
N ASP A 18 1.64 4.55 -11.07
CA ASP A 18 1.38 5.41 -9.92
C ASP A 18 2.42 6.53 -9.83
N PHE A 19 2.15 7.65 -10.48
CA PHE A 19 2.96 8.86 -10.44
C PHE A 19 2.41 9.91 -9.47
N ASN A 20 1.69 9.48 -8.46
CA ASN A 20 1.25 10.35 -7.36
C ASN A 20 2.43 10.69 -6.43
N VAL A 21 3.38 11.43 -6.95
CA VAL A 21 4.61 11.84 -6.26
C VAL A 21 4.39 13.12 -5.45
N PRO A 22 5.09 13.29 -4.32
CA PRO A 22 5.03 14.53 -3.55
C PRO A 22 5.79 15.65 -4.27
N LEU A 23 5.16 16.83 -4.31
CA LEU A 23 5.75 18.04 -4.86
C LEU A 23 5.93 19.07 -3.75
N ASN A 24 7.03 19.83 -3.80
CA ASN A 24 7.22 21.01 -2.96
C ASN A 24 6.41 22.21 -3.49
N GLU A 25 6.51 23.34 -2.81
CA GLU A 25 5.80 24.59 -3.18
C GLU A 25 6.19 25.13 -4.58
N ASN A 26 7.37 24.74 -5.06
CA ASN A 26 7.88 25.11 -6.40
C ASN A 26 7.52 24.09 -7.48
N GLY A 27 6.70 23.07 -7.18
CA GLY A 27 6.32 22.01 -8.12
C GLY A 27 7.44 20.99 -8.40
N GLN A 28 8.49 20.95 -7.58
CA GLN A 28 9.58 20.00 -7.73
C GLN A 28 9.28 18.71 -6.97
N ILE A 29 9.62 17.58 -7.57
CA ILE A 29 9.46 16.26 -6.96
C ILE A 29 10.43 16.14 -5.77
N THR A 30 9.92 15.82 -4.60
CA THR A 30 10.71 15.58 -3.38
C THR A 30 11.03 14.11 -3.14
N ASP A 31 10.28 13.20 -3.75
CA ASP A 31 10.51 11.75 -3.74
C ASP A 31 10.06 11.16 -5.08
N ASP A 32 10.99 10.59 -5.83
CA ASP A 32 10.78 9.99 -7.15
C ASP A 32 10.63 8.45 -7.12
N THR A 33 10.52 7.85 -5.94
CA THR A 33 10.48 6.39 -5.75
C THR A 33 9.42 5.74 -6.62
N ARG A 34 8.25 6.36 -6.77
CA ARG A 34 7.16 5.83 -7.61
C ARG A 34 7.49 5.87 -9.11
N ILE A 35 8.17 6.91 -9.56
CA ILE A 35 8.63 6.99 -10.95
C ILE A 35 9.66 5.89 -11.19
N ARG A 36 10.67 5.76 -10.32
CA ARG A 36 11.70 4.72 -10.42
C ARG A 36 11.11 3.31 -10.40
N GLY A 37 10.06 3.08 -9.59
CA GLY A 37 9.39 1.79 -9.51
C GLY A 37 8.71 1.36 -10.83
N ALA A 38 8.24 2.32 -11.64
CA ALA A 38 7.60 2.05 -12.93
C ALA A 38 8.61 1.89 -14.09
N LEU A 39 9.85 2.36 -13.92
CA LEU A 39 10.83 2.37 -15.00
C LEU A 39 11.09 1.01 -15.66
N PRO A 40 11.20 -0.11 -14.93
CA PRO A 40 11.43 -1.40 -15.57
C PRO A 40 10.39 -1.75 -16.63
N THR A 41 9.11 -1.55 -16.31
CA THR A 41 7.99 -1.78 -17.24
C THR A 41 8.04 -0.84 -18.44
N LEU A 42 8.19 0.44 -18.19
CA LEU A 42 8.21 1.46 -19.23
C LEU A 42 9.41 1.28 -20.18
N LYS A 43 10.59 1.01 -19.62
CA LYS A 43 11.81 0.77 -20.41
C LYS A 43 11.74 -0.53 -21.24
N LYS A 44 11.06 -1.58 -20.77
CA LYS A 44 10.83 -2.80 -21.55
C LYS A 44 10.08 -2.49 -22.85
N VAL A 45 8.99 -1.72 -22.77
CA VAL A 45 8.22 -1.34 -23.95
C VAL A 45 9.07 -0.54 -24.95
N LEU A 46 9.85 0.43 -24.47
CA LEU A 46 10.71 1.26 -25.31
C LEU A 46 11.87 0.44 -25.91
N ALA A 47 12.50 -0.43 -25.11
CA ALA A 47 13.62 -1.27 -25.55
C ALA A 47 13.22 -2.27 -26.66
N ASP A 48 11.98 -2.73 -26.65
CA ASP A 48 11.44 -3.57 -27.74
C ASP A 48 11.14 -2.77 -29.03
N GLY A 49 11.21 -1.45 -29.00
CA GLY A 49 10.84 -0.59 -30.12
C GLY A 49 9.35 -0.24 -30.15
N GLY A 50 8.68 -0.30 -29.02
CA GLY A 50 7.30 0.17 -28.84
C GLY A 50 7.19 1.66 -28.58
N ALA A 51 5.96 2.18 -28.57
CA ALA A 51 5.60 3.52 -28.10
C ALA A 51 4.77 3.41 -26.83
N LEU A 52 4.93 4.40 -25.95
CA LEU A 52 4.27 4.43 -24.64
C LEU A 52 3.18 5.49 -24.58
N ILE A 53 2.05 5.13 -23.99
CA ILE A 53 1.05 6.05 -23.48
C ILE A 53 0.98 5.84 -21.97
N ILE A 54 1.37 6.82 -21.19
CA ILE A 54 1.40 6.74 -19.73
C ILE A 54 0.17 7.42 -19.17
N MET A 55 -0.57 6.71 -18.33
CA MET A 55 -1.69 7.24 -17.58
C MET A 55 -1.51 7.04 -16.08
N SER A 56 -1.84 8.06 -15.32
CA SER A 56 -1.70 8.07 -13.86
C SER A 56 -2.67 9.06 -13.21
N HIS A 57 -2.61 9.13 -11.89
CA HIS A 57 -3.29 10.13 -11.09
C HIS A 57 -2.31 10.91 -10.22
N MET A 58 -2.71 12.09 -9.79
CA MET A 58 -2.02 12.89 -8.77
C MET A 58 -3.05 13.51 -7.81
N GLY A 59 -2.83 13.34 -6.52
CA GLY A 59 -3.68 13.89 -5.47
C GLY A 59 -5.14 13.43 -5.50
N LYS A 60 -6.02 14.28 -4.98
CA LYS A 60 -7.46 14.03 -4.88
C LYS A 60 -8.28 15.22 -5.40
N PRO A 61 -8.29 15.48 -6.71
CA PRO A 61 -8.97 16.64 -7.31
C PRO A 61 -10.50 16.52 -7.36
N LYS A 62 -11.07 15.35 -7.00
CA LYS A 62 -12.52 15.10 -6.91
C LYS A 62 -13.28 15.37 -8.21
N GLY A 63 -12.75 14.91 -9.34
CA GLY A 63 -13.38 15.05 -10.64
C GLY A 63 -13.36 16.48 -11.21
N LYS A 64 -12.43 17.32 -10.77
CA LYS A 64 -12.29 18.69 -11.23
C LYS A 64 -10.87 18.99 -11.66
N VAL A 65 -10.71 19.76 -12.73
CA VAL A 65 -9.39 20.24 -13.18
C VAL A 65 -8.82 21.19 -12.12
N ASN A 66 -7.58 20.91 -11.72
CA ASN A 66 -6.84 21.73 -10.77
C ASN A 66 -5.35 21.69 -11.13
N ALA A 67 -4.80 22.83 -11.52
CA ALA A 67 -3.39 22.93 -11.96
C ALA A 67 -2.38 22.37 -10.95
N LYS A 68 -2.68 22.45 -9.64
CA LYS A 68 -1.85 21.88 -8.58
C LYS A 68 -1.65 20.36 -8.72
N PHE A 69 -2.60 19.67 -9.34
CA PHE A 69 -2.59 18.22 -9.52
C PHE A 69 -2.38 17.80 -10.99
N SER A 70 -1.96 18.72 -11.85
CA SER A 70 -1.65 18.39 -13.25
C SER A 70 -0.39 17.51 -13.34
N LEU A 71 -0.47 16.42 -14.11
CA LEU A 71 0.69 15.59 -14.43
C LEU A 71 1.67 16.28 -15.39
N GLY A 72 1.26 17.34 -16.05
CA GLY A 72 2.16 18.14 -16.87
C GLY A 72 3.37 18.67 -16.11
N GLN A 73 3.25 18.89 -14.80
CA GLN A 73 4.34 19.36 -13.93
C GLN A 73 5.52 18.38 -13.84
N ILE A 74 5.27 17.08 -14.01
CA ILE A 74 6.31 16.05 -13.89
C ILE A 74 6.82 15.54 -15.24
N LYS A 75 6.30 16.04 -16.36
CA LYS A 75 6.65 15.60 -17.71
C LYS A 75 8.16 15.54 -17.95
N ASP A 76 8.87 16.59 -17.60
CA ASP A 76 10.31 16.70 -17.86
C ASP A 76 11.10 15.74 -16.96
N ALA A 77 10.66 15.50 -15.72
CA ALA A 77 11.25 14.51 -14.83
C ALA A 77 11.05 13.09 -15.36
N VAL A 78 9.87 12.80 -15.92
CA VAL A 78 9.58 11.51 -16.56
C VAL A 78 10.45 11.30 -17.79
N ALA A 79 10.60 12.34 -18.63
CA ALA A 79 11.46 12.31 -19.82
C ALA A 79 12.93 12.03 -19.43
N ALA A 80 13.44 12.69 -18.41
CA ALA A 80 14.78 12.48 -17.90
C ALA A 80 14.98 11.06 -17.35
N ALA A 81 14.00 10.54 -16.61
CA ALA A 81 14.07 9.19 -16.04
C ALA A 81 14.03 8.08 -17.10
N LEU A 82 13.29 8.31 -18.18
CA LEU A 82 13.17 7.36 -19.31
C LEU A 82 14.29 7.50 -20.33
N ASP A 83 15.01 8.61 -20.33
CA ASP A 83 15.94 8.99 -21.41
C ASP A 83 15.25 8.93 -22.78
N ALA A 84 14.04 9.49 -22.86
CA ALA A 84 13.19 9.43 -24.05
C ALA A 84 12.34 10.72 -24.18
N PRO A 85 11.97 11.12 -25.41
CA PRO A 85 11.10 12.28 -25.60
C PRO A 85 9.69 12.00 -25.09
N VAL A 86 9.17 12.88 -24.23
CA VAL A 86 7.82 12.80 -23.67
C VAL A 86 7.00 13.99 -24.13
N SER A 87 5.90 13.74 -24.83
CA SER A 87 4.85 14.69 -25.12
C SER A 87 3.74 14.62 -24.05
N PHE A 88 2.91 15.65 -23.97
CA PHE A 88 1.85 15.75 -22.97
C PHE A 88 0.49 16.01 -23.62
N ALA A 89 -0.50 15.23 -23.26
CA ALA A 89 -1.89 15.43 -23.67
C ALA A 89 -2.70 16.02 -22.50
N PRO A 90 -3.17 17.27 -22.61
CA PRO A 90 -3.86 17.98 -21.54
C PRO A 90 -5.30 17.50 -21.31
N ASP A 91 -5.82 16.61 -22.16
CA ASP A 91 -7.15 16.02 -22.07
C ASP A 91 -7.07 14.52 -22.36
N CYS A 92 -7.31 13.71 -21.33
CA CYS A 92 -7.26 12.24 -21.46
C CYS A 92 -8.29 11.70 -22.46
N ALA A 93 -9.44 12.34 -22.58
CA ALA A 93 -10.53 11.89 -23.45
C ALA A 93 -10.36 12.33 -24.91
N LYS A 94 -9.40 13.23 -25.21
CA LYS A 94 -9.17 13.81 -26.54
C LYS A 94 -7.73 13.63 -27.01
N ALA A 95 -7.11 12.51 -26.68
CA ALA A 95 -5.72 12.23 -27.03
C ALA A 95 -5.53 11.37 -28.28
N GLN A 96 -6.60 11.07 -29.05
CA GLN A 96 -6.54 10.15 -30.21
C GLN A 96 -5.47 10.55 -31.23
N GLU A 97 -5.45 11.83 -31.65
CA GLU A 97 -4.49 12.31 -32.65
C GLU A 97 -3.06 12.22 -32.16
N ALA A 98 -2.82 12.64 -30.88
CA ALA A 98 -1.51 12.56 -30.27
C ALA A 98 -1.04 11.09 -30.11
N ALA A 99 -1.93 10.21 -29.70
CA ALA A 99 -1.64 8.79 -29.58
C ALA A 99 -1.39 8.13 -30.94
N ALA A 100 -2.16 8.50 -31.97
CA ALA A 100 -1.98 7.98 -33.33
C ALA A 100 -0.63 8.40 -33.93
N ALA A 101 -0.18 9.62 -33.65
CA ALA A 101 1.06 10.18 -34.17
C ALA A 101 2.35 9.63 -33.55
N LEU A 102 2.25 8.92 -32.38
CA LEU A 102 3.42 8.35 -31.69
C LEU A 102 4.18 7.37 -32.56
N LYS A 103 5.50 7.49 -32.57
CA LYS A 103 6.45 6.60 -33.21
C LYS A 103 7.15 5.71 -32.16
N ALA A 104 7.82 4.67 -32.63
CA ALA A 104 8.67 3.82 -31.80
C ALA A 104 9.66 4.67 -30.97
N GLY A 105 9.75 4.39 -29.67
CA GLY A 105 10.62 5.13 -28.75
C GLY A 105 10.04 6.44 -28.20
N GLU A 106 8.88 6.89 -28.68
CA GLU A 106 8.21 8.09 -28.17
C GLU A 106 7.22 7.78 -27.07
N VAL A 107 6.98 8.79 -26.21
CA VAL A 107 6.13 8.67 -25.02
C VAL A 107 5.11 9.80 -25.00
N LEU A 108 3.84 9.45 -24.74
CA LEU A 108 2.76 10.39 -24.47
C LEU A 108 2.33 10.26 -23.00
N LEU A 109 2.47 11.31 -22.22
CA LEU A 109 1.92 11.39 -20.87
C LEU A 109 0.53 12.03 -20.94
N LEU A 110 -0.49 11.31 -20.46
CA LEU A 110 -1.85 11.85 -20.32
C LEU A 110 -1.97 12.71 -19.07
N GLU A 111 -2.93 13.63 -19.07
CA GLU A 111 -3.28 14.43 -17.90
C GLU A 111 -3.86 13.54 -16.77
N ASN A 112 -3.99 14.11 -15.58
CA ASN A 112 -4.48 13.45 -14.39
C ASN A 112 -5.87 12.83 -14.59
N LEU A 113 -5.92 11.50 -14.55
CA LEU A 113 -7.16 10.72 -14.70
C LEU A 113 -8.25 11.13 -13.72
N ARG A 114 -7.88 11.57 -12.50
CA ARG A 114 -8.85 11.99 -11.46
C ARG A 114 -9.45 13.38 -11.68
N PHE A 115 -9.10 14.06 -12.78
CA PHE A 115 -9.87 15.21 -13.24
C PHE A 115 -11.23 14.81 -13.82
N TYR A 116 -11.39 13.52 -14.16
CA TYR A 116 -12.61 12.94 -14.70
C TYR A 116 -13.35 12.17 -13.61
N PRO A 117 -14.63 12.49 -13.32
CA PRO A 117 -15.47 11.70 -12.39
C PRO A 117 -15.61 10.24 -12.82
N GLU A 118 -15.52 9.99 -14.12
CA GLU A 118 -15.59 8.67 -14.76
C GLU A 118 -14.44 7.76 -14.29
N GLU A 119 -13.27 8.31 -13.96
CA GLU A 119 -12.17 7.49 -13.43
C GLU A 119 -12.58 6.73 -12.19
N GLU A 120 -13.17 7.40 -11.21
CA GLU A 120 -13.64 6.75 -9.99
C GLU A 120 -15.02 6.09 -10.16
N GLY A 121 -15.79 6.47 -11.18
CA GLY A 121 -17.13 5.93 -11.47
C GLY A 121 -18.14 6.23 -10.37
N LYS A 122 -18.00 7.38 -9.71
CA LYS A 122 -18.89 7.85 -8.64
C LYS A 122 -19.57 9.13 -9.05
N PRO A 123 -20.90 9.25 -8.86
CA PRO A 123 -21.59 10.52 -9.11
C PRO A 123 -21.00 11.64 -8.25
N THR A 124 -20.93 12.83 -8.80
CA THR A 124 -20.48 14.04 -8.10
C THR A 124 -21.63 15.02 -7.97
N GLY A 125 -21.67 15.78 -6.86
CA GLY A 125 -22.69 16.82 -6.64
C GLY A 125 -24.09 16.32 -6.27
N ILE A 126 -24.22 15.05 -5.87
CA ILE A 126 -25.46 14.46 -5.40
C ILE A 126 -25.22 13.64 -4.12
N ASP A 127 -26.05 13.79 -3.10
CA ASP A 127 -25.94 13.05 -1.86
C ASP A 127 -26.42 11.61 -2.04
N LYS A 128 -25.85 10.68 -1.27
CA LYS A 128 -26.19 9.26 -1.34
C LYS A 128 -27.65 8.95 -0.92
N GLU A 129 -28.23 9.82 -0.10
CA GLU A 129 -29.59 9.72 0.40
C GLU A 129 -30.61 10.37 -0.56
N ASP A 130 -30.14 11.05 -1.61
CA ASP A 130 -31.00 11.63 -2.62
C ASP A 130 -31.70 10.52 -3.42
N PRO A 131 -33.04 10.57 -3.62
CA PRO A 131 -33.77 9.58 -4.43
C PRO A 131 -33.23 9.40 -5.86
N ALA A 132 -32.57 10.42 -6.42
CA ALA A 132 -31.98 10.36 -7.75
C ALA A 132 -30.57 9.73 -7.76
N TYR A 133 -29.97 9.40 -6.61
CA TYR A 133 -28.59 8.91 -6.50
C TYR A 133 -28.35 7.61 -7.28
N GLU A 134 -29.25 6.63 -7.20
CA GLU A 134 -29.08 5.36 -7.91
C GLU A 134 -29.15 5.53 -9.44
N ALA A 135 -30.02 6.44 -9.93
CA ALA A 135 -30.04 6.77 -11.36
C ALA A 135 -28.75 7.48 -11.82
N ALA A 136 -28.25 8.43 -11.04
CA ALA A 136 -26.98 9.11 -11.29
C ALA A 136 -25.80 8.14 -11.27
N LYS A 137 -25.79 7.19 -10.34
CA LYS A 137 -24.76 6.15 -10.22
C LYS A 137 -24.76 5.20 -11.43
N LYS A 138 -25.94 4.80 -11.91
CA LYS A 138 -26.07 3.99 -13.12
C LYS A 138 -25.56 4.74 -14.35
N ALA A 139 -25.95 5.99 -14.54
CA ALA A 139 -25.46 6.84 -15.63
C ALA A 139 -23.93 7.02 -15.58
N MET A 140 -23.39 7.26 -14.37
CA MET A 140 -21.94 7.38 -14.18
C MET A 140 -21.21 6.08 -14.54
N LYS A 141 -21.78 4.90 -14.28
CA LYS A 141 -21.16 3.63 -14.66
C LYS A 141 -21.10 3.44 -16.17
N GLU A 142 -22.11 3.88 -16.90
CA GLU A 142 -22.07 3.86 -18.38
C GLU A 142 -21.03 4.86 -18.91
N SER A 143 -20.99 6.08 -18.34
CA SER A 143 -19.97 7.09 -18.69
C SER A 143 -18.55 6.59 -18.36
N GLN A 144 -18.36 5.86 -17.26
CA GLN A 144 -17.09 5.21 -16.90
C GLN A 144 -16.63 4.20 -17.96
N LYS A 145 -17.54 3.39 -18.47
CA LYS A 145 -17.22 2.42 -19.53
C LYS A 145 -16.80 3.12 -20.83
N GLU A 146 -17.51 4.17 -21.23
CA GLU A 146 -17.16 4.95 -22.43
C GLU A 146 -15.79 5.63 -22.27
N PHE A 147 -15.49 6.18 -21.09
CA PHE A 147 -14.16 6.74 -20.80
C PHE A 147 -13.05 5.67 -20.89
N ALA A 148 -13.27 4.50 -20.26
CA ALA A 148 -12.35 3.37 -20.33
C ALA A 148 -12.12 2.88 -21.77
N LYS A 149 -13.20 2.78 -22.57
CA LYS A 149 -13.15 2.42 -23.99
C LYS A 149 -12.34 3.46 -24.81
N THR A 150 -12.52 4.73 -24.51
CA THR A 150 -11.74 5.80 -25.16
C THR A 150 -10.25 5.65 -24.85
N LEU A 151 -9.87 5.45 -23.58
CA LEU A 151 -8.48 5.20 -23.21
C LEU A 151 -7.90 3.94 -23.89
N ALA A 152 -8.68 2.86 -23.94
CA ALA A 152 -8.28 1.61 -24.58
C ALA A 152 -8.01 1.79 -26.09
N SER A 153 -8.76 2.68 -26.76
CA SER A 153 -8.63 2.92 -28.19
C SER A 153 -7.28 3.53 -28.61
N TYR A 154 -6.47 3.99 -27.66
CA TYR A 154 -5.19 4.63 -27.93
C TYR A 154 -4.05 3.64 -28.17
N ALA A 155 -4.20 2.37 -27.79
CA ALA A 155 -3.08 1.42 -27.79
C ALA A 155 -3.48 0.00 -28.20
N ASP A 156 -2.47 -0.79 -28.55
CA ASP A 156 -2.60 -2.22 -28.87
C ASP A 156 -2.60 -3.09 -27.60
N TYR A 157 -1.88 -2.65 -26.54
CA TYR A 157 -1.71 -3.37 -25.29
C TYR A 157 -2.04 -2.52 -24.09
N TYR A 158 -2.60 -3.15 -23.05
CA TYR A 158 -2.80 -2.56 -21.73
C TYR A 158 -1.90 -3.21 -20.68
N ILE A 159 -1.19 -2.39 -19.92
CA ILE A 159 -0.32 -2.85 -18.84
C ILE A 159 -0.77 -2.19 -17.54
N MET A 160 -1.14 -3.00 -16.54
CA MET A 160 -1.44 -2.53 -15.19
C MET A 160 -0.17 -2.60 -14.33
N ASP A 161 0.34 -1.45 -13.89
CA ASP A 161 1.58 -1.36 -13.11
C ASP A 161 1.49 -0.38 -11.93
N ALA A 162 0.32 -0.33 -11.28
CA ALA A 162 0.00 0.57 -10.19
C ALA A 162 -0.66 -0.15 -9.02
N PHE A 163 0.13 -0.85 -8.19
CA PHE A 163 -0.39 -1.67 -7.10
C PHE A 163 -1.16 -0.85 -6.06
N GLY A 164 -0.70 0.36 -5.72
CA GLY A 164 -1.38 1.23 -4.76
C GLY A 164 -2.84 1.57 -5.09
N THR A 165 -3.26 1.40 -6.34
CA THR A 165 -4.64 1.64 -6.81
C THR A 165 -5.36 0.37 -7.24
N ALA A 166 -4.73 -0.80 -7.15
CA ALA A 166 -5.27 -2.07 -7.63
C ALA A 166 -6.54 -2.54 -6.89
N HIS A 167 -6.76 -2.06 -5.66
CA HIS A 167 -7.94 -2.34 -4.84
C HIS A 167 -9.19 -1.55 -5.29
N ARG A 168 -9.08 -0.68 -6.29
CA ARG A 168 -10.18 0.16 -6.76
C ARG A 168 -10.59 -0.20 -8.17
N LYS A 169 -11.88 -0.43 -8.39
CA LYS A 169 -12.45 -0.66 -9.73
C LYS A 169 -12.63 0.66 -10.47
N HIS A 170 -11.52 1.33 -10.77
CA HIS A 170 -11.49 2.57 -11.55
C HIS A 170 -11.48 2.27 -13.05
N ALA A 171 -11.77 3.30 -13.88
CA ALA A 171 -11.73 3.18 -15.33
C ALA A 171 -10.38 2.67 -15.81
N SER A 172 -9.28 3.28 -15.35
CA SER A 172 -7.92 2.98 -15.80
C SER A 172 -7.27 1.76 -15.14
N THR A 173 -7.77 1.28 -14.01
CA THR A 173 -7.17 0.16 -13.25
C THR A 173 -7.83 -1.18 -13.50
N ALA A 174 -9.12 -1.19 -13.85
CA ALA A 174 -9.89 -2.41 -14.01
C ALA A 174 -10.82 -2.38 -15.23
N VAL A 175 -11.68 -1.36 -15.39
CA VAL A 175 -12.70 -1.34 -16.45
C VAL A 175 -12.08 -1.34 -17.85
N ILE A 176 -10.95 -0.67 -18.04
CA ILE A 176 -10.20 -0.63 -19.31
C ILE A 176 -9.82 -2.03 -19.81
N ALA A 177 -9.55 -2.97 -18.90
CA ALA A 177 -9.15 -4.32 -19.25
C ALA A 177 -10.24 -5.11 -19.99
N ASP A 178 -11.50 -4.70 -19.89
CA ASP A 178 -12.62 -5.31 -20.61
C ASP A 178 -12.56 -5.06 -22.13
N TYR A 179 -11.76 -4.09 -22.57
CA TYR A 179 -11.58 -3.72 -23.97
C TYR A 179 -10.31 -4.30 -24.62
N PHE A 180 -9.61 -5.17 -23.90
CA PHE A 180 -8.47 -5.93 -24.40
C PHE A 180 -8.72 -7.42 -24.18
N ASP A 181 -8.36 -8.23 -25.17
CA ASP A 181 -8.37 -9.68 -24.98
C ASP A 181 -7.23 -10.15 -24.07
N ALA A 182 -7.21 -11.44 -23.74
CA ALA A 182 -6.27 -12.00 -22.78
C ALA A 182 -4.80 -11.89 -23.21
N ASP A 183 -4.54 -11.79 -24.53
CA ASP A 183 -3.17 -11.71 -25.08
C ASP A 183 -2.69 -10.25 -25.21
N HIS A 184 -3.58 -9.28 -24.98
CA HIS A 184 -3.26 -7.86 -25.11
C HIS A 184 -3.36 -7.09 -23.78
N LYS A 185 -3.50 -7.79 -22.66
CA LYS A 185 -3.46 -7.19 -21.30
C LYS A 185 -2.56 -7.98 -20.37
N MET A 186 -1.82 -7.28 -19.52
CA MET A 186 -0.87 -7.90 -18.61
C MET A 186 -0.56 -7.03 -17.40
N LEU A 187 0.04 -7.65 -16.38
CA LEU A 187 0.65 -6.93 -15.27
C LEU A 187 2.04 -6.43 -15.69
N GLY A 188 2.42 -5.24 -15.20
CA GLY A 188 3.79 -4.77 -15.28
C GLY A 188 4.67 -5.39 -14.21
N TYR A 189 5.98 -5.16 -14.28
CA TYR A 189 6.96 -5.76 -13.36
C TYR A 189 6.75 -5.38 -11.90
N LEU A 190 6.32 -4.12 -11.62
CA LEU A 190 6.01 -3.71 -10.26
C LEU A 190 4.82 -4.52 -9.71
N MET A 191 3.75 -4.61 -10.49
CA MET A 191 2.56 -5.38 -10.12
C MET A 191 2.86 -6.86 -9.92
N GLU A 192 3.67 -7.48 -10.78
CA GLU A 192 4.06 -8.89 -10.64
C GLU A 192 4.84 -9.12 -9.34
N LYS A 193 5.77 -8.24 -8.99
CA LYS A 193 6.52 -8.31 -7.73
C LYS A 193 5.62 -8.16 -6.51
N GLU A 194 4.71 -7.18 -6.53
CA GLU A 194 3.76 -6.95 -5.43
C GLU A 194 2.82 -8.15 -5.24
N VAL A 195 2.24 -8.66 -6.31
CA VAL A 195 1.35 -9.83 -6.26
C VAL A 195 2.11 -11.06 -5.76
N THR A 196 3.33 -11.30 -6.23
CA THR A 196 4.18 -12.39 -5.76
C THR A 196 4.52 -12.25 -4.28
N ALA A 197 4.83 -11.03 -3.82
CA ALA A 197 5.12 -10.78 -2.42
C ALA A 197 3.92 -11.07 -1.52
N VAL A 198 2.71 -10.68 -1.96
CA VAL A 198 1.45 -11.00 -1.26
C VAL A 198 1.22 -12.51 -1.24
N ASP A 199 1.41 -13.19 -2.37
CA ASP A 199 1.23 -14.64 -2.47
C ASP A 199 2.18 -15.40 -1.54
N ASN A 200 3.40 -14.91 -1.31
CA ASN A 200 4.35 -15.52 -0.41
C ASN A 200 3.91 -15.49 1.06
N VAL A 201 3.08 -14.51 1.46
CA VAL A 201 2.56 -14.40 2.83
C VAL A 201 1.12 -14.91 2.99
N LEU A 202 0.40 -15.20 1.90
CA LEU A 202 -0.98 -15.69 1.95
C LEU A 202 -1.16 -17.12 1.46
N ASN A 203 -0.45 -17.53 0.40
CA ASN A 203 -0.68 -18.77 -0.33
C ASN A 203 0.55 -19.69 -0.35
N ASN A 204 1.76 -19.14 -0.40
CA ASN A 204 3.03 -19.89 -0.49
C ASN A 204 3.83 -19.79 0.82
N ILE A 205 3.14 -19.95 1.94
CA ILE A 205 3.68 -19.74 3.28
C ILE A 205 4.71 -20.82 3.61
N LYS A 206 5.88 -20.39 4.12
CA LYS A 206 6.86 -21.28 4.75
C LYS A 206 6.79 -21.04 6.26
N HIS A 207 6.53 -22.09 7.01
CA HIS A 207 6.42 -22.04 8.48
C HIS A 207 7.79 -22.15 9.17
N PRO A 208 8.01 -21.51 10.34
CA PRO A 208 7.04 -20.66 11.05
C PRO A 208 6.75 -19.35 10.33
N PHE A 209 5.47 -18.94 10.36
CA PHE A 209 5.02 -17.64 9.89
C PHE A 209 4.73 -16.72 11.07
N THR A 210 5.43 -15.59 11.14
CA THR A 210 5.21 -14.55 12.15
C THR A 210 4.64 -13.29 11.49
N ALA A 211 3.44 -12.90 11.90
CA ALA A 211 2.84 -11.61 11.52
C ALA A 211 2.96 -10.61 12.66
N ILE A 212 3.38 -9.39 12.34
CA ILE A 212 3.52 -8.28 13.28
C ILE A 212 2.53 -7.20 12.88
N MET A 213 1.53 -6.97 13.72
CA MET A 213 0.50 -5.95 13.55
C MET A 213 0.69 -4.89 14.63
N GLY A 214 1.11 -3.71 14.21
CA GLY A 214 1.25 -2.54 15.06
C GLY A 214 0.24 -1.45 14.71
N GLY A 215 0.32 -0.35 15.43
CA GLY A 215 -0.53 0.81 15.21
C GLY A 215 -1.45 1.12 16.39
N SER A 216 -2.29 2.14 16.22
CA SER A 216 -3.05 2.72 17.34
C SER A 216 -4.37 2.00 17.66
N LYS A 217 -5.00 1.33 16.66
CA LYS A 217 -6.38 0.85 16.77
C LYS A 217 -6.54 -0.59 16.36
N VAL A 218 -7.11 -1.41 17.24
CA VAL A 218 -7.51 -2.80 16.98
C VAL A 218 -8.56 -2.86 15.86
N SER A 219 -9.54 -1.96 15.90
CA SER A 219 -10.64 -1.90 14.94
C SER A 219 -10.19 -1.76 13.48
N THR A 220 -9.06 -1.12 13.23
CA THR A 220 -8.50 -0.95 11.88
C THR A 220 -7.73 -2.18 11.37
N LYS A 221 -7.42 -3.13 12.23
CA LYS A 221 -6.62 -4.32 11.93
C LYS A 221 -7.40 -5.61 11.98
N ILE A 222 -8.66 -5.57 12.44
CA ILE A 222 -9.44 -6.79 12.69
C ILE A 222 -9.57 -7.69 11.46
N GLY A 223 -9.83 -7.14 10.28
CA GLY A 223 -9.96 -7.91 9.05
C GLY A 223 -8.67 -8.65 8.68
N ILE A 224 -7.52 -8.00 8.86
CA ILE A 224 -6.20 -8.60 8.65
C ILE A 224 -5.94 -9.69 9.69
N ILE A 225 -6.17 -9.40 10.97
CA ILE A 225 -5.95 -10.33 12.07
C ILE A 225 -6.79 -11.60 11.86
N GLU A 226 -8.06 -11.46 11.52
CA GLU A 226 -8.96 -12.60 11.30
C GLU A 226 -8.52 -13.46 10.11
N ASN A 227 -8.13 -12.86 8.99
CA ASN A 227 -7.67 -13.60 7.82
C ASN A 227 -6.33 -14.31 8.06
N LEU A 228 -5.44 -13.69 8.84
CA LEU A 228 -4.14 -14.28 9.16
C LEU A 228 -4.19 -15.36 10.25
N MET A 229 -5.22 -15.37 11.10
CA MET A 229 -5.32 -16.26 12.26
C MET A 229 -5.24 -17.75 11.92
N ASP A 230 -5.65 -18.13 10.70
CA ASP A 230 -5.56 -19.52 10.20
C ASP A 230 -4.23 -19.82 9.49
N LYS A 231 -3.34 -18.84 9.36
CA LYS A 231 -2.14 -18.93 8.53
C LYS A 231 -0.86 -18.80 9.33
N VAL A 232 -0.90 -18.08 10.46
CA VAL A 232 0.28 -17.73 11.25
C VAL A 232 0.55 -18.73 12.37
N ASP A 233 1.83 -18.90 12.70
CA ASP A 233 2.26 -19.60 13.91
C ASP A 233 2.39 -18.61 15.07
N ASN A 234 2.89 -17.40 14.79
CA ASN A 234 3.01 -16.33 15.78
C ASN A 234 2.30 -15.06 15.27
N LEU A 235 1.56 -14.43 16.15
CA LEU A 235 0.93 -13.13 15.91
C LEU A 235 1.39 -12.15 16.99
N ILE A 236 2.15 -11.14 16.60
CA ILE A 236 2.58 -10.04 17.47
C ILE A 236 1.60 -8.90 17.29
N LEU A 237 0.98 -8.46 18.37
CA LEU A 237 0.15 -7.24 18.41
C LEU A 237 0.85 -6.20 19.29
N CYS A 238 1.16 -5.04 18.70
CA CYS A 238 2.01 -4.03 19.32
C CYS A 238 1.54 -2.59 18.97
N GLY A 239 2.29 -1.60 19.40
CA GLY A 239 1.91 -0.20 19.24
C GLY A 239 0.81 0.23 20.20
N GLY A 240 0.07 1.27 19.89
CA GLY A 240 -0.97 1.82 20.75
C GLY A 240 -2.12 0.87 21.05
N MET A 241 -2.40 -0.11 20.16
CA MET A 241 -3.43 -1.10 20.44
C MET A 241 -3.09 -2.04 21.61
N THR A 242 -1.81 -2.12 22.01
CA THR A 242 -1.37 -2.87 23.22
C THR A 242 -2.19 -2.49 24.44
N TYR A 243 -2.51 -1.21 24.59
CA TYR A 243 -3.20 -0.69 25.78
C TYR A 243 -4.70 -1.03 25.78
N THR A 244 -5.32 -1.20 24.61
CA THR A 244 -6.67 -1.76 24.51
C THR A 244 -6.70 -3.21 25.00
N PHE A 245 -5.71 -4.03 24.65
CA PHE A 245 -5.58 -5.40 25.17
C PHE A 245 -5.30 -5.42 26.67
N ALA A 246 -4.39 -4.58 27.16
CA ALA A 246 -4.09 -4.49 28.60
C ALA A 246 -5.33 -4.08 29.41
N ARG A 247 -6.09 -3.11 28.91
CA ARG A 247 -7.35 -2.66 29.54
C ARG A 247 -8.41 -3.77 29.53
N ALA A 248 -8.56 -4.49 28.42
CA ALA A 248 -9.48 -5.61 28.29
C ALA A 248 -9.17 -6.74 29.30
N LEU A 249 -7.89 -6.94 29.62
CA LEU A 249 -7.42 -7.89 30.63
C LEU A 249 -7.50 -7.35 32.07
N GLY A 250 -8.10 -6.18 32.30
CA GLY A 250 -8.29 -5.57 33.61
C GLY A 250 -7.13 -4.70 34.11
N GLY A 251 -6.15 -4.42 33.24
CA GLY A 251 -4.99 -3.58 33.59
C GLY A 251 -5.32 -2.10 33.72
N LYS A 252 -4.42 -1.39 34.36
CA LYS A 252 -4.40 0.07 34.47
C LYS A 252 -3.47 0.63 33.41
N ILE A 253 -3.97 1.51 32.56
CA ILE A 253 -3.25 2.01 31.38
C ILE A 253 -2.96 3.53 31.44
N GLY A 254 -3.18 4.18 32.59
CA GLY A 254 -3.04 5.63 32.74
C GLY A 254 -3.92 6.39 31.75
N ILE A 255 -3.33 7.32 31.03
CA ILE A 255 -3.98 8.07 29.95
C ILE A 255 -3.66 7.54 28.56
N SER A 256 -3.14 6.29 28.46
CA SER A 256 -2.79 5.68 27.18
C SER A 256 -3.97 5.57 26.24
N LEU A 257 -3.68 5.59 24.94
CA LEU A 257 -4.67 5.38 23.89
C LEU A 257 -5.41 4.05 24.10
N CYS A 258 -6.75 4.09 24.07
CA CYS A 258 -7.59 2.90 24.23
C CYS A 258 -8.88 3.03 23.44
N GLU A 259 -9.29 1.94 22.78
CA GLU A 259 -10.63 1.81 22.18
C GLU A 259 -11.55 1.13 23.21
N GLU A 260 -12.16 1.90 24.13
CA GLU A 260 -13.01 1.38 25.21
C GLU A 260 -14.23 0.58 24.69
N ASP A 261 -14.71 0.89 23.50
CA ASP A 261 -15.80 0.16 22.82
C ASP A 261 -15.35 -1.14 22.13
N LYS A 262 -14.04 -1.48 22.17
CA LYS A 262 -13.45 -2.64 21.53
C LYS A 262 -12.80 -3.64 22.50
N LEU A 263 -13.05 -3.51 23.80
CA LEU A 263 -12.49 -4.42 24.80
C LEU A 263 -12.95 -5.89 24.58
N ASP A 264 -14.24 -6.10 24.29
CA ASP A 264 -14.77 -7.43 23.98
C ASP A 264 -14.15 -8.01 22.70
N LEU A 265 -13.87 -7.16 21.72
CA LEU A 265 -13.17 -7.57 20.50
C LEU A 265 -11.76 -8.02 20.81
N ALA A 266 -11.02 -7.30 21.66
CA ALA A 266 -9.67 -7.68 22.08
C ALA A 266 -9.67 -9.04 22.80
N LEU A 267 -10.60 -9.29 23.72
CA LEU A 267 -10.77 -10.57 24.38
C LEU A 267 -11.11 -11.70 23.40
N SER A 268 -11.99 -11.43 22.43
CA SER A 268 -12.32 -12.38 21.37
C SER A 268 -11.10 -12.78 20.53
N ILE A 269 -10.20 -11.84 20.21
CA ILE A 269 -8.96 -12.14 19.49
C ILE A 269 -8.07 -13.07 20.31
N ILE A 270 -7.90 -12.81 21.61
CA ILE A 270 -7.12 -13.67 22.52
C ILE A 270 -7.67 -15.09 22.52
N GLU A 271 -8.99 -15.24 22.69
CA GLU A 271 -9.64 -16.56 22.72
C GLU A 271 -9.54 -17.29 21.37
N LYS A 272 -9.70 -16.60 20.26
CA LYS A 272 -9.54 -17.16 18.91
C LYS A 272 -8.11 -17.65 18.68
N ALA A 273 -7.11 -16.86 19.07
CA ALA A 273 -5.70 -17.25 18.94
C ALA A 273 -5.42 -18.54 19.73
N LYS A 274 -5.89 -18.61 20.99
CA LYS A 274 -5.77 -19.79 21.84
C LYS A 274 -6.45 -21.01 21.23
N ALA A 275 -7.68 -20.86 20.75
CA ALA A 275 -8.45 -21.94 20.14
C ALA A 275 -7.78 -22.50 18.87
N LYS A 276 -7.07 -21.66 18.11
CA LYS A 276 -6.37 -22.02 16.87
C LYS A 276 -4.91 -22.44 17.10
N GLY A 277 -4.42 -22.41 18.34
CA GLY A 277 -3.04 -22.75 18.66
C GLY A 277 -2.02 -21.72 18.16
N VAL A 278 -2.46 -20.49 17.88
CA VAL A 278 -1.58 -19.38 17.49
C VAL A 278 -0.89 -18.83 18.73
N ASN A 279 0.43 -18.68 18.67
CA ASN A 279 1.20 -17.99 19.70
C ASN A 279 0.96 -16.48 19.59
N LEU A 280 0.02 -15.96 20.39
CA LEU A 280 -0.26 -14.53 20.47
C LEU A 280 0.77 -13.86 21.40
N VAL A 281 1.59 -12.97 20.85
CA VAL A 281 2.61 -12.23 21.58
C VAL A 281 2.13 -10.80 21.81
N LEU A 282 1.78 -10.50 23.05
CA LEU A 282 1.45 -9.15 23.52
C LEU A 282 2.63 -8.58 24.29
N GLY A 283 2.81 -7.26 24.24
CA GLY A 283 3.80 -6.58 25.08
C GLY A 283 3.49 -6.76 26.56
N THR A 284 4.51 -7.00 27.39
CA THR A 284 4.39 -7.15 28.84
C THR A 284 4.81 -5.93 29.61
N ASP A 285 5.72 -5.14 29.05
CA ASP A 285 6.21 -3.86 29.57
C ASP A 285 6.21 -2.78 28.48
N CYS A 286 6.22 -1.54 28.91
CA CYS A 286 6.28 -0.40 28.00
C CYS A 286 7.19 0.69 28.54
N VAL A 287 7.64 1.56 27.65
CA VAL A 287 8.23 2.86 27.99
C VAL A 287 7.07 3.86 28.07
N ALA A 288 6.72 4.25 29.29
CA ALA A 288 5.70 5.24 29.53
C ALA A 288 6.29 6.65 29.61
N GLY A 289 5.58 7.64 29.10
CA GLY A 289 5.91 9.06 29.19
C GLY A 289 4.86 9.84 29.99
N ASP A 290 5.28 10.94 30.60
CA ASP A 290 4.39 11.86 31.31
C ASP A 290 3.79 12.94 30.40
N ASP A 291 4.16 12.94 29.11
CA ASP A 291 3.63 13.84 28.09
C ASP A 291 3.86 13.23 26.68
N PHE A 292 3.04 13.60 25.71
CA PHE A 292 3.19 13.15 24.31
C PHE A 292 4.20 14.02 23.57
N LYS A 293 5.48 13.86 23.89
CA LYS A 293 6.62 14.54 23.23
C LYS A 293 7.91 13.73 23.35
N ASN A 294 8.85 14.00 22.45
CA ASN A 294 10.11 13.23 22.38
C ASN A 294 10.95 13.27 23.66
N ASP A 295 10.99 14.41 24.34
CA ASP A 295 11.84 14.69 25.50
C ASP A 295 11.08 14.72 26.84
N CYS A 296 9.93 14.03 26.93
CA CYS A 296 9.20 13.86 28.18
C CYS A 296 9.99 12.98 29.16
N ASN A 297 9.60 13.02 30.45
CA ASN A 297 10.13 12.05 31.41
C ASN A 297 9.59 10.65 31.07
N THR A 298 10.44 9.64 31.23
CA THR A 298 10.09 8.27 30.89
C THR A 298 10.37 7.31 32.03
N GLN A 299 9.59 6.22 32.08
CA GLN A 299 9.86 5.08 32.95
C GLN A 299 9.41 3.78 32.27
N VAL A 300 10.07 2.70 32.59
CA VAL A 300 9.65 1.36 32.15
C VAL A 300 8.71 0.77 33.18
N VAL A 301 7.51 0.40 32.75
CA VAL A 301 6.45 -0.16 33.61
C VAL A 301 5.74 -1.32 32.92
N PRO A 302 5.07 -2.22 33.68
CA PRO A 302 4.18 -3.21 33.08
C PRO A 302 3.07 -2.53 32.28
N VAL A 303 2.66 -3.08 31.14
CA VAL A 303 1.60 -2.51 30.28
C VAL A 303 0.23 -2.42 30.99
N GLY A 304 0.01 -3.24 32.01
CA GLY A 304 -1.22 -3.25 32.81
C GLY A 304 -1.12 -2.50 34.13
N ASP A 305 -0.03 -1.75 34.36
CA ASP A 305 0.17 -0.96 35.60
C ASP A 305 0.86 0.38 35.29
N ILE A 306 0.33 1.11 34.32
CA ILE A 306 0.81 2.45 33.94
C ILE A 306 0.23 3.46 34.95
N PRO A 307 1.06 4.32 35.56
CA PRO A 307 0.60 5.31 36.54
C PRO A 307 -0.40 6.30 35.96
N GLU A 308 -1.21 6.86 36.83
CA GLU A 308 -2.14 7.95 36.50
C GLU A 308 -1.37 9.15 35.91
N GLY A 309 -1.89 9.74 34.82
CA GLY A 309 -1.25 10.83 34.11
C GLY A 309 -0.10 10.46 33.20
N TRP A 310 0.24 9.17 33.11
CA TRP A 310 1.24 8.64 32.20
C TRP A 310 0.61 7.84 31.06
N GLU A 311 1.29 7.79 29.92
CA GLU A 311 0.86 7.00 28.77
C GLU A 311 1.99 6.16 28.19
N GLY A 312 1.64 4.99 27.67
CA GLY A 312 2.61 4.14 27.00
C GLY A 312 2.94 4.67 25.60
N LEU A 313 4.23 4.83 25.32
CA LEU A 313 4.73 5.43 24.07
C LEU A 313 5.57 4.46 23.23
N ASP A 314 6.15 3.42 23.84
CA ASP A 314 6.93 2.41 23.13
C ASP A 314 6.91 1.07 23.89
N ALA A 315 7.28 0.00 23.20
CA ALA A 315 7.50 -1.31 23.82
C ALA A 315 8.71 -1.26 24.78
N GLY A 316 8.57 -1.87 25.94
CA GLY A 316 9.65 -1.99 26.92
C GLY A 316 10.66 -3.09 26.55
N PRO A 317 11.77 -3.21 27.34
CA PRO A 317 12.84 -4.15 27.05
C PRO A 317 12.41 -5.61 26.99
N GLU A 318 11.53 -6.06 27.87
CA GLU A 318 11.07 -7.46 27.89
C GLU A 318 10.12 -7.75 26.70
N SER A 319 9.26 -6.80 26.35
CA SER A 319 8.43 -6.88 25.14
C SER A 319 9.27 -6.99 23.89
N ARG A 320 10.33 -6.19 23.76
CA ARG A 320 11.27 -6.23 22.62
C ARG A 320 11.95 -7.60 22.50
N LYS A 321 12.35 -8.21 23.60
CA LYS A 321 12.94 -9.56 23.62
C LYS A 321 11.91 -10.61 23.17
N ALA A 322 10.67 -10.51 23.64
CA ALA A 322 9.61 -11.44 23.27
C ALA A 322 9.27 -11.34 21.77
N PHE A 323 9.25 -10.12 21.22
CA PHE A 323 9.04 -9.90 19.78
C PHE A 323 10.19 -10.52 18.97
N ALA A 324 11.44 -10.25 19.33
CA ALA A 324 12.61 -10.83 18.65
C ALA A 324 12.58 -12.35 18.67
N ALA A 325 12.28 -12.96 19.81
CA ALA A 325 12.19 -14.41 19.98
C ALA A 325 11.13 -15.07 19.07
N ALA A 326 10.03 -14.36 18.77
CA ALA A 326 8.99 -14.85 17.85
C ALA A 326 9.32 -14.58 16.36
N ILE A 327 10.18 -13.58 16.07
CA ILE A 327 10.52 -13.19 14.70
C ILE A 327 11.73 -13.96 14.16
N GLU A 328 12.80 -14.08 14.94
CA GLU A 328 14.09 -14.63 14.47
C GLU A 328 14.00 -16.04 13.88
N PRO A 329 13.20 -17.00 14.42
CA PRO A 329 13.08 -18.33 13.85
C PRO A 329 12.14 -18.41 12.64
N ALA A 330 11.41 -17.35 12.33
CA ALA A 330 10.41 -17.35 11.27
C ALA A 330 11.02 -17.60 9.88
N LYS A 331 10.22 -18.21 9.00
CA LYS A 331 10.53 -18.39 7.57
C LYS A 331 9.67 -17.52 6.68
N THR A 332 8.53 -17.06 7.18
CA THR A 332 7.69 -16.04 6.54
C THR A 332 7.40 -14.96 7.58
N ILE A 333 7.55 -13.70 7.18
CA ILE A 333 7.32 -12.55 8.04
C ILE A 333 6.48 -11.52 7.30
N LEU A 334 5.48 -10.99 7.99
CA LEU A 334 4.71 -9.82 7.57
C LEU A 334 4.78 -8.77 8.67
N TRP A 335 5.23 -7.57 8.35
CA TRP A 335 5.22 -6.44 9.27
C TRP A 335 4.34 -5.30 8.76
N ASN A 336 3.31 -4.95 9.55
CA ASN A 336 2.41 -3.85 9.28
C ASN A 336 2.08 -3.07 10.54
N GLY A 337 2.69 -1.91 10.71
CA GLY A 337 2.48 -0.96 11.80
C GLY A 337 3.59 -0.98 12.86
N PRO A 338 3.96 0.21 13.38
CA PRO A 338 5.03 0.38 14.35
C PRO A 338 4.64 -0.12 15.74
N ALA A 339 5.67 -0.40 16.57
CA ALA A 339 5.51 -0.83 17.94
C ALA A 339 5.54 0.31 18.97
N GLY A 340 5.84 1.53 18.53
CA GLY A 340 5.91 2.74 19.36
C GLY A 340 5.66 3.99 18.54
N VAL A 341 5.76 5.15 19.18
CA VAL A 341 5.66 6.47 18.53
C VAL A 341 6.99 6.78 17.84
N PHE A 342 7.24 6.07 16.75
CA PHE A 342 8.53 6.07 16.04
C PHE A 342 8.92 7.43 15.44
N GLU A 343 7.98 8.35 15.33
CA GLU A 343 8.22 9.74 14.93
C GLU A 343 9.13 10.45 15.93
N PHE A 344 9.07 10.04 17.18
CA PHE A 344 9.95 10.50 18.25
C PHE A 344 11.15 9.55 18.37
N ASP A 345 12.36 10.09 18.27
CA ASP A 345 13.59 9.29 18.29
C ASP A 345 13.77 8.46 19.56
N ASN A 346 13.29 9.00 20.71
CA ASN A 346 13.35 8.32 22.00
C ASN A 346 12.36 7.15 22.15
N PHE A 347 11.41 7.00 21.23
CA PHE A 347 10.36 5.98 21.27
C PHE A 347 10.40 5.05 20.01
N THR A 348 11.58 4.85 19.46
CA THR A 348 11.82 3.97 18.31
C THR A 348 12.23 2.56 18.69
N GLY A 349 12.48 2.30 19.96
CA GLY A 349 13.13 1.06 20.43
C GLY A 349 12.37 -0.20 20.12
N GLY A 350 11.03 -0.22 20.23
CA GLY A 350 10.20 -1.36 19.87
C GLY A 350 10.22 -1.65 18.38
N SER A 351 10.01 -0.64 17.57
CA SER A 351 10.06 -0.78 16.09
C SER A 351 11.47 -1.13 15.61
N ARG A 352 12.50 -0.61 16.24
CA ARG A 352 13.90 -0.97 15.94
C ARG A 352 14.20 -2.43 16.25
N ALA A 353 13.79 -2.92 17.42
CA ALA A 353 13.96 -4.32 17.79
C ALA A 353 13.25 -5.27 16.81
N ILE A 354 12.06 -4.92 16.34
CA ILE A 354 11.34 -5.66 15.29
C ILE A 354 12.16 -5.66 13.99
N ALA A 355 12.63 -4.50 13.53
CA ALA A 355 13.40 -4.39 12.31
C ALA A 355 14.71 -5.20 12.37
N ASP A 356 15.43 -5.13 13.48
CA ASP A 356 16.67 -5.90 13.70
C ASP A 356 16.41 -7.41 13.65
N ALA A 357 15.35 -7.89 14.32
CA ALA A 357 14.96 -9.31 14.31
C ALA A 357 14.53 -9.78 12.90
N ILE A 358 13.80 -8.95 12.15
CA ILE A 358 13.44 -9.24 10.76
C ILE A 358 14.69 -9.36 9.89
N ALA A 359 15.66 -8.45 10.05
CA ALA A 359 16.91 -8.50 9.30
C ALA A 359 17.70 -9.79 9.58
N VAL A 360 17.78 -10.22 10.84
CA VAL A 360 18.40 -11.50 11.23
C VAL A 360 17.68 -12.67 10.56
N ALA A 361 16.36 -12.75 10.66
CA ALA A 361 15.58 -13.82 10.05
C ALA A 361 15.72 -13.83 8.51
N THR A 362 15.70 -12.65 7.88
CA THR A 362 15.86 -12.52 6.43
C THR A 362 17.24 -13.00 5.97
N LYS A 363 18.30 -12.63 6.68
CA LYS A 363 19.66 -13.13 6.44
C LYS A 363 19.75 -14.66 6.55
N ASN A 364 18.92 -15.26 7.40
CA ASN A 364 18.82 -16.70 7.60
C ASN A 364 17.82 -17.39 6.64
N GLY A 365 17.42 -16.68 5.58
CA GLY A 365 16.60 -17.22 4.48
C GLY A 365 15.08 -17.10 4.67
N ALA A 366 14.61 -16.28 5.61
CA ALA A 366 13.19 -15.94 5.71
C ALA A 366 12.78 -15.00 4.58
N PHE A 367 11.52 -15.13 4.12
CA PHE A 367 10.88 -14.10 3.31
C PHE A 367 10.20 -13.07 4.22
N SER A 368 10.57 -11.80 4.10
CA SER A 368 10.02 -10.70 4.88
C SER A 368 9.35 -9.68 3.99
N LEU A 369 8.05 -9.43 4.24
CA LEU A 369 7.24 -8.40 3.61
C LEU A 369 6.96 -7.27 4.60
N ILE A 370 7.39 -6.08 4.25
CA ILE A 370 7.11 -4.85 5.00
C ILE A 370 6.03 -4.07 4.25
N GLY A 371 4.96 -3.71 4.93
CA GLY A 371 3.88 -2.97 4.30
C GLY A 371 3.11 -2.05 5.23
N GLY A 372 2.50 -1.03 4.61
CA GLY A 372 1.88 0.09 5.32
C GLY A 372 2.84 1.26 5.51
N GLY A 373 2.31 2.48 5.37
CA GLY A 373 3.12 3.71 5.35
C GLY A 373 4.08 3.83 6.53
N ASP A 374 3.59 3.58 7.73
CA ASP A 374 4.39 3.75 8.96
C ASP A 374 5.50 2.71 9.10
N SER A 375 5.25 1.45 8.72
CA SER A 375 6.29 0.41 8.75
C SER A 375 7.38 0.68 7.73
N VAL A 376 7.00 1.16 6.54
CA VAL A 376 7.94 1.56 5.49
C VAL A 376 8.74 2.78 5.95
N ALA A 377 8.10 3.74 6.60
CA ALA A 377 8.80 4.88 7.19
C ALA A 377 9.79 4.45 8.27
N CYS A 378 9.43 3.48 9.13
CA CYS A 378 10.33 2.92 10.14
C CYS A 378 11.58 2.29 9.51
N ILE A 379 11.39 1.36 8.56
CA ILE A 379 12.52 0.64 7.95
C ILE A 379 13.47 1.58 7.21
N ASN A 380 12.91 2.61 6.56
CA ASN A 380 13.71 3.65 5.89
C ASN A 380 14.44 4.55 6.89
N LYS A 381 13.77 4.98 7.97
CA LYS A 381 14.38 5.77 9.06
C LYS A 381 15.57 5.04 9.66
N PHE A 382 15.51 3.71 9.77
CA PHE A 382 16.58 2.90 10.31
C PHE A 382 17.68 2.56 9.29
N GLY A 383 17.52 2.92 8.02
CA GLY A 383 18.47 2.60 6.96
C GLY A 383 18.58 1.09 6.67
N MET A 384 17.50 0.33 6.85
CA MET A 384 17.49 -1.14 6.80
C MET A 384 16.67 -1.69 5.61
N ALA A 385 16.33 -0.85 4.65
CA ALA A 385 15.48 -1.24 3.49
C ALA A 385 16.08 -2.38 2.65
N ASP A 386 17.40 -2.48 2.58
CA ASP A 386 18.14 -3.53 1.87
C ASP A 386 18.31 -4.84 2.68
N GLN A 387 17.87 -4.85 3.94
CA GLN A 387 17.98 -6.00 4.84
C GLN A 387 16.69 -6.81 4.95
N VAL A 388 15.66 -6.48 4.16
CA VAL A 388 14.38 -7.17 4.10
C VAL A 388 14.11 -7.66 2.68
N SER A 389 13.23 -8.66 2.51
CA SER A 389 12.99 -9.26 1.20
C SER A 389 12.19 -8.35 0.28
N TYR A 390 11.15 -7.70 0.77
CA TYR A 390 10.28 -6.83 -0.02
C TYR A 390 9.63 -5.74 0.80
N ILE A 391 9.64 -4.52 0.26
CA ILE A 391 8.91 -3.36 0.80
C ILE A 391 7.80 -3.02 -0.18
N SER A 392 6.55 -3.21 0.25
CA SER A 392 5.40 -2.93 -0.60
C SER A 392 5.12 -1.43 -0.73
N THR A 393 4.85 -1.03 -1.94
CA THR A 393 4.37 0.33 -2.26
C THR A 393 2.85 0.45 -2.18
N GLY A 394 2.16 -0.66 -1.90
CA GLY A 394 0.72 -0.82 -2.09
C GLY A 394 -0.18 -0.11 -1.10
N GLY A 395 0.31 0.27 0.07
CA GLY A 395 -0.51 0.93 1.08
C GLY A 395 -1.85 0.21 1.34
N GLY A 396 -2.96 0.86 1.00
CA GLY A 396 -4.30 0.30 1.18
C GLY A 396 -4.58 -0.96 0.34
N ALA A 397 -4.01 -1.07 -0.85
CA ALA A 397 -4.18 -2.27 -1.68
C ALA A 397 -3.54 -3.51 -1.04
N LEU A 398 -2.35 -3.35 -0.45
CA LEU A 398 -1.72 -4.43 0.30
C LEU A 398 -2.61 -4.88 1.47
N LEU A 399 -3.13 -3.93 2.25
CA LEU A 399 -3.98 -4.25 3.40
C LEU A 399 -5.25 -5.02 2.98
N GLU A 400 -5.92 -4.57 1.93
CA GLU A 400 -7.09 -5.27 1.39
C GLU A 400 -6.75 -6.67 0.87
N ALA A 401 -5.60 -6.85 0.20
CA ALA A 401 -5.13 -8.16 -0.22
C ALA A 401 -4.87 -9.09 0.98
N ILE A 402 -4.23 -8.59 2.04
CA ILE A 402 -3.97 -9.37 3.26
C ILE A 402 -5.27 -9.69 4.01
N GLU A 403 -6.29 -8.85 3.92
CA GLU A 403 -7.65 -9.14 4.41
C GLU A 403 -8.36 -10.25 3.60
N GLY A 404 -7.75 -10.72 2.51
CA GLY A 404 -8.32 -11.75 1.64
C GLY A 404 -9.29 -11.18 0.60
N LYS A 405 -9.33 -9.88 0.40
CA LYS A 405 -10.17 -9.24 -0.61
C LYS A 405 -9.54 -9.36 -1.99
N GLU A 406 -10.36 -9.64 -2.99
CA GLU A 406 -9.93 -9.60 -4.38
C GLU A 406 -9.55 -8.16 -4.78
N LEU A 407 -8.41 -8.01 -5.45
CA LEU A 407 -8.00 -6.74 -6.01
C LEU A 407 -8.52 -6.59 -7.44
N PRO A 408 -9.47 -5.65 -7.71
CA PRO A 408 -10.07 -5.51 -9.04
C PRO A 408 -9.05 -5.30 -10.16
N GLY A 409 -7.98 -4.56 -9.91
CA GLY A 409 -6.93 -4.30 -10.89
C GLY A 409 -6.09 -5.54 -11.24
N VAL A 410 -6.02 -6.52 -10.35
CA VAL A 410 -5.36 -7.82 -10.59
C VAL A 410 -6.35 -8.78 -11.27
N ALA A 411 -7.56 -8.88 -10.75
CA ALA A 411 -8.60 -9.76 -11.28
C ALA A 411 -8.93 -9.45 -12.75
N ALA A 412 -9.01 -8.17 -13.11
CA ALA A 412 -9.28 -7.73 -14.48
C ALA A 412 -8.23 -8.20 -15.52
N ILE A 413 -7.00 -8.48 -15.06
CA ILE A 413 -5.93 -9.00 -15.93
C ILE A 413 -5.92 -10.53 -15.96
N LYS A 414 -6.10 -11.16 -14.79
CA LYS A 414 -6.01 -12.62 -14.66
C LYS A 414 -7.25 -13.35 -15.18
N GLY A 415 -8.39 -12.64 -15.29
CA GLY A 415 -9.65 -13.14 -15.84
C GLY A 415 -10.49 -13.83 -14.80
#